data_2b46469e713385d2e990a0f1f107e800
#
_entry.id   2b46469e713385d2e990a0f1f107e800
#
_cell.length_a   1.000
_cell.length_b   1.000
_cell.length_c   1.000
_cell.angle_alpha   90.00
_cell.angle_beta   90.00
_cell.angle_gamma   90.00
#
_symmetry.space_group_name_H-M   'P 1'
#
loop_
_entity.id
_entity.type
_entity.pdbx_description
1 polymer ?
#
loop_
_entity_poly.entity_id
_entity_poly.type
_entity_poly.pdbx_seq_one_letter_code
_entity_poly.pdbx_strand_id
1 'polypeptide(L)'
;MLRIFTLLICAGFLLLQGCSSTKVTPPKQLQQTTASVIQIEDPWVRAVPPNANNSAIFLDLRNESEQLRKLVEVHSDVAEGVELHTTKDEDGMLRKQRLEEVLIPALETQSFHPGGIHIMLIGLRSPLEVGGVIELELVYADQSKETISIPVDERPLLPITAQNNHSPDSLTTRTQ
;
A
#
# COMPACT_ATOMS: atom_id res chain seq x y z
N MET A 1 -48.60 12.64 -73.19
CA MET A 1 -49.92 12.85 -72.61
C MET A 1 -49.69 13.15 -71.14
N LEU A 2 -49.65 14.41 -70.80
CA LEU A 2 -50.66 15.34 -70.41
C LEU A 2 -51.40 14.88 -69.13
N ARG A 3 -51.24 15.63 -68.09
CA ARG A 3 -52.12 16.45 -67.28
C ARG A 3 -51.67 16.46 -65.82
N ILE A 4 -51.24 17.55 -65.32
CA ILE A 4 -51.96 18.78 -64.82
C ILE A 4 -52.24 18.65 -63.31
N PHE A 5 -51.59 19.57 -62.58
CA PHE A 5 -52.16 20.38 -61.50
C PHE A 5 -52.77 19.72 -60.25
N THR A 6 -52.31 19.91 -59.13
CA THR A 6 -53.04 20.75 -58.17
C THR A 6 -52.12 21.23 -57.05
N LEU A 7 -52.00 22.51 -56.93
CA LEU A 7 -51.42 23.35 -55.86
C LEU A 7 -52.37 23.31 -54.67
N LEU A 8 -51.91 22.99 -53.49
CA LEU A 8 -52.63 23.41 -52.30
C LEU A 8 -51.65 23.88 -51.24
N ILE A 9 -51.63 25.14 -51.03
CA ILE A 9 -51.04 25.91 -49.96
C ILE A 9 -51.79 25.60 -48.67
N CYS A 10 -51.07 25.15 -47.61
CA CYS A 10 -51.55 25.35 -46.27
C CYS A 10 -50.45 25.83 -45.36
N ALA A 11 -50.73 27.00 -44.87
CA ALA A 11 -49.89 27.81 -44.01
C ALA A 11 -49.68 27.22 -42.63
N GLY A 12 -48.47 27.42 -42.14
CA GLY A 12 -48.23 27.89 -40.79
C GLY A 12 -48.58 26.99 -39.61
N PHE A 13 -47.54 26.42 -39.00
CA PHE A 13 -47.52 26.46 -37.54
C PHE A 13 -46.04 26.31 -37.07
N LEU A 14 -45.45 27.44 -36.77
CA LEU A 14 -44.16 27.53 -36.15
C LEU A 14 -44.32 27.16 -34.67
N LEU A 15 -44.03 25.94 -34.28
CA LEU A 15 -43.87 25.55 -32.89
C LEU A 15 -42.39 25.60 -32.55
N LEU A 16 -42.01 26.64 -31.85
CA LEU A 16 -40.77 26.75 -31.11
C LEU A 16 -40.76 25.73 -29.98
N GLN A 17 -40.20 24.55 -30.22
CA GLN A 17 -39.85 23.63 -29.14
C GLN A 17 -38.54 24.07 -28.55
N GLY A 18 -38.61 24.73 -27.41
CA GLY A 18 -37.49 25.01 -26.56
C GLY A 18 -36.90 23.73 -26.04
N CYS A 19 -35.70 23.33 -26.55
CA CYS A 19 -34.86 22.30 -25.93
C CYS A 19 -34.36 22.84 -24.60
N SER A 20 -35.06 22.52 -23.51
CA SER A 20 -34.51 22.58 -22.17
C SER A 20 -33.45 21.49 -22.06
N SER A 21 -32.19 21.86 -22.25
CA SER A 21 -31.05 21.01 -21.90
C SER A 21 -31.00 20.86 -20.37
N THR A 22 -31.68 19.85 -19.87
CA THR A 22 -31.46 19.37 -18.52
C THR A 22 -30.04 18.79 -18.47
N LYS A 23 -29.15 19.56 -17.87
CA LYS A 23 -27.79 19.12 -17.53
C LYS A 23 -27.93 17.96 -16.54
N VAL A 24 -27.95 16.71 -17.05
CA VAL A 24 -27.87 15.53 -16.22
C VAL A 24 -26.45 15.51 -15.66
N THR A 25 -26.30 15.96 -14.42
CA THR A 25 -25.08 15.75 -13.64
C THR A 25 -24.93 14.23 -13.48
N PRO A 26 -23.84 13.61 -13.96
CA PRO A 26 -23.64 12.20 -13.73
C PRO A 26 -23.62 11.98 -12.22
N PRO A 27 -24.20 10.87 -11.72
CA PRO A 27 -24.15 10.56 -10.30
C PRO A 27 -22.68 10.51 -9.89
N LYS A 28 -22.33 11.30 -8.88
CA LYS A 28 -21.05 11.23 -8.18
C LYS A 28 -20.90 9.76 -7.75
N GLN A 29 -20.08 9.01 -8.48
CA GLN A 29 -19.68 7.67 -8.03
C GLN A 29 -19.14 7.83 -6.62
N LEU A 30 -19.87 7.32 -5.66
CA LEU A 30 -19.34 7.02 -4.35
C LEU A 30 -18.16 6.09 -4.61
N GLN A 31 -16.95 6.63 -4.52
CA GLN A 31 -15.75 5.82 -4.38
C GLN A 31 -16.00 5.01 -3.10
N GLN A 32 -16.44 3.78 -3.29
CA GLN A 32 -16.35 2.80 -2.23
C GLN A 32 -14.86 2.68 -1.94
N THR A 33 -14.43 3.32 -0.86
CA THR A 33 -13.17 2.99 -0.22
C THR A 33 -13.37 1.55 0.26
N THR A 34 -13.01 0.59 -0.57
CA THR A 34 -12.84 -0.80 -0.14
C THR A 34 -11.82 -0.70 0.98
N ALA A 35 -12.23 -1.00 2.20
CA ALA A 35 -11.30 -1.13 3.31
C ALA A 35 -10.18 -2.06 2.83
N SER A 36 -8.95 -1.63 2.97
CA SER A 36 -7.81 -2.46 2.60
C SER A 36 -7.91 -3.78 3.34
N VAL A 37 -7.78 -4.88 2.62
CA VAL A 37 -7.76 -6.21 3.22
C VAL A 37 -6.42 -6.51 3.91
N ILE A 38 -5.46 -5.61 3.76
CA ILE A 38 -4.19 -5.65 4.50
C ILE A 38 -4.22 -4.52 5.54
N GLN A 39 -4.07 -4.86 6.79
CA GLN A 39 -3.84 -3.93 7.87
C GLN A 39 -2.34 -3.74 8.05
N ILE A 40 -1.91 -2.48 8.11
CA ILE A 40 -0.51 -2.12 8.31
C ILE A 40 -0.34 -1.69 9.76
N GLU A 41 0.46 -2.44 10.50
CA GLU A 41 0.66 -2.23 11.93
C GLU A 41 2.11 -1.83 12.21
N ASP A 42 2.30 -0.95 13.20
CA ASP A 42 3.59 -0.48 13.73
C ASP A 42 4.67 -0.10 12.68
N PRO A 43 4.31 0.68 11.62
CA PRO A 43 5.29 1.06 10.60
C PRO A 43 6.30 2.06 11.16
N TRP A 44 7.59 1.84 10.87
CA TRP A 44 8.65 2.78 11.19
C TRP A 44 9.84 2.63 10.24
N VAL A 45 10.55 3.72 10.00
CA VAL A 45 11.80 3.74 9.25
C VAL A 45 12.93 4.14 10.18
N ARG A 46 14.05 3.45 10.06
CA ARG A 46 15.20 3.70 10.91
C ARG A 46 15.86 5.03 10.60
N ALA A 47 15.97 5.88 11.64
CA ALA A 47 16.81 7.07 11.57
C ALA A 47 18.27 6.69 11.31
N VAL A 48 18.97 7.50 10.54
CA VAL A 48 20.37 7.25 10.17
C VAL A 48 21.16 8.55 10.19
N PRO A 49 22.49 8.49 10.49
CA PRO A 49 23.36 9.65 10.44
C PRO A 49 23.32 10.35 9.07
N PRO A 50 23.59 11.66 8.99
CA PRO A 50 23.52 12.44 7.75
C PRO A 50 24.39 11.94 6.58
N ASN A 51 25.44 11.16 6.88
CA ASN A 51 26.33 10.58 5.89
C ASN A 51 25.97 9.14 5.49
N ALA A 52 24.89 8.59 6.02
CA ALA A 52 24.42 7.26 5.64
C ALA A 52 23.63 7.33 4.34
N ASN A 53 23.93 6.43 3.41
CA ASN A 53 23.26 6.35 2.13
C ASN A 53 22.07 5.37 2.12
N ASN A 54 21.93 4.57 3.16
CA ASN A 54 20.91 3.51 3.20
C ASN A 54 20.18 3.48 4.55
N SER A 55 18.92 3.08 4.51
CA SER A 55 18.12 2.80 5.68
C SER A 55 17.20 1.60 5.45
N ALA A 56 16.34 1.30 6.42
CA ALA A 56 15.38 0.21 6.31
C ALA A 56 14.05 0.59 6.96
N ILE A 57 12.96 0.08 6.36
CA ILE A 57 11.59 0.21 6.87
C ILE A 57 11.17 -1.14 7.43
N PHE A 58 10.46 -1.08 8.54
CA PHE A 58 9.90 -2.21 9.26
C PHE A 58 8.43 -1.95 9.53
N LEU A 59 7.61 -3.00 9.45
CA LEU A 59 6.17 -2.95 9.68
C LEU A 59 5.60 -4.36 9.76
N ASP A 60 4.38 -4.49 10.19
CA ASP A 60 3.63 -5.73 10.11
C ASP A 60 2.49 -5.59 9.09
N LEU A 61 2.35 -6.58 8.19
CA LEU A 61 1.27 -6.67 7.22
C LEU A 61 0.33 -7.80 7.63
N ARG A 62 -0.81 -7.45 8.20
CA ARG A 62 -1.85 -8.40 8.58
C ARG A 62 -2.85 -8.57 7.45
N ASN A 63 -2.97 -9.77 6.94
CA ASN A 63 -3.94 -10.13 5.91
C ASN A 63 -5.27 -10.55 6.56
N GLU A 64 -6.30 -9.74 6.42
CA GLU A 64 -7.63 -10.04 6.96
C GLU A 64 -8.50 -10.84 5.99
N SER A 65 -7.98 -11.21 4.82
CA SER A 65 -8.70 -12.01 3.83
C SER A 65 -8.38 -13.50 3.96
N GLU A 66 -9.28 -14.33 3.43
CA GLU A 66 -9.10 -15.79 3.33
C GLU A 66 -8.20 -16.21 2.16
N GLN A 67 -7.57 -15.25 1.47
CA GLN A 67 -6.73 -15.50 0.31
C GLN A 67 -5.29 -15.06 0.58
N LEU A 68 -4.32 -15.83 0.08
CA LEU A 68 -2.93 -15.42 0.05
C LEU A 68 -2.78 -14.10 -0.72
N ARG A 69 -2.10 -13.13 -0.11
CA ARG A 69 -1.70 -11.88 -0.75
C ARG A 69 -0.19 -11.90 -1.03
N LYS A 70 0.24 -11.11 -2.00
CA LYS A 70 1.65 -10.98 -2.35
C LYS A 70 2.00 -9.52 -2.52
N LEU A 71 2.99 -9.04 -1.78
CA LEU A 71 3.63 -7.75 -2.00
C LEU A 71 4.73 -7.94 -3.05
N VAL A 72 4.68 -7.21 -4.15
CA VAL A 72 5.59 -7.38 -5.30
C VAL A 72 6.46 -6.18 -5.57
N GLU A 73 6.01 -4.96 -5.22
CA GLU A 73 6.78 -3.74 -5.41
C GLU A 73 6.58 -2.78 -4.24
N VAL A 74 7.58 -1.95 -4.00
CA VAL A 74 7.58 -0.90 -2.98
C VAL A 74 8.23 0.35 -3.55
N HIS A 75 7.65 1.54 -3.30
CA HIS A 75 8.17 2.81 -3.81
C HIS A 75 8.17 3.89 -2.73
N SER A 76 9.18 4.75 -2.77
CA SER A 76 9.27 5.95 -1.94
C SER A 76 10.20 6.96 -2.61
N ASP A 77 9.85 8.23 -2.55
CA ASP A 77 10.65 9.31 -3.16
C ASP A 77 11.89 9.67 -2.35
N VAL A 78 12.05 9.12 -1.13
CA VAL A 78 13.17 9.45 -0.23
C VAL A 78 14.48 8.78 -0.62
N ALA A 79 14.45 7.78 -1.52
CA ALA A 79 15.62 7.01 -1.93
C ALA A 79 15.66 6.82 -3.46
N GLU A 80 16.82 6.46 -3.99
CA GLU A 80 16.99 6.12 -5.41
C GLU A 80 16.42 4.74 -5.73
N GLY A 81 16.55 3.79 -4.79
CA GLY A 81 16.03 2.43 -4.88
C GLY A 81 15.32 2.03 -3.60
N VAL A 82 14.19 1.33 -3.77
CA VAL A 82 13.42 0.74 -2.67
C VAL A 82 13.20 -0.72 -3.01
N GLU A 83 13.64 -1.63 -2.16
CA GLU A 83 13.67 -3.05 -2.47
C GLU A 83 13.22 -3.92 -1.28
N LEU A 84 12.58 -5.05 -1.58
CA LEU A 84 12.29 -6.09 -0.61
C LEU A 84 13.54 -6.93 -0.36
N HIS A 85 13.96 -7.06 0.88
CA HIS A 85 15.14 -7.83 1.27
C HIS A 85 14.83 -8.78 2.41
N THR A 86 15.65 -9.83 2.53
CA THR A 86 15.72 -10.67 3.72
C THR A 86 17.17 -10.82 4.15
N THR A 87 17.37 -11.10 5.43
CA THR A 87 18.66 -11.49 5.98
C THR A 87 18.61 -12.99 6.25
N LYS A 88 19.56 -13.73 5.69
CA LYS A 88 19.75 -15.17 5.94
C LYS A 88 21.08 -15.38 6.63
N ASP A 89 21.09 -16.32 7.56
CA ASP A 89 22.32 -16.86 8.10
C ASP A 89 22.76 -18.02 7.20
N GLU A 90 23.92 -17.85 6.55
CA GLU A 90 24.57 -18.88 5.74
C GLU A 90 25.94 -19.16 6.38
N ASP A 91 26.04 -20.28 7.06
CA ASP A 91 27.27 -20.75 7.74
C ASP A 91 27.84 -19.74 8.78
N GLY A 92 26.97 -19.08 9.55
CA GLY A 92 27.33 -18.08 10.53
C GLY A 92 27.60 -16.68 9.95
N MET A 93 27.36 -16.49 8.65
CA MET A 93 27.46 -15.19 8.00
C MET A 93 26.08 -14.67 7.59
N LEU A 94 25.72 -13.49 8.09
CA LEU A 94 24.48 -12.82 7.72
C LEU A 94 24.59 -12.23 6.31
N ARG A 95 23.81 -12.77 5.38
CA ARG A 95 23.73 -12.28 4.00
C ARG A 95 22.38 -11.64 3.73
N LYS A 96 22.42 -10.45 3.13
CA LYS A 96 21.22 -9.79 2.60
C LYS A 96 20.93 -10.34 1.21
N GLN A 97 19.67 -10.73 0.99
CA GLN A 97 19.18 -11.21 -0.30
C GLN A 97 17.95 -10.40 -0.69
N ARG A 98 17.94 -9.92 -1.94
CA ARG A 98 16.75 -9.30 -2.53
C ARG A 98 15.66 -10.35 -2.75
N LEU A 99 14.42 -9.97 -2.50
CA LEU A 99 13.23 -10.75 -2.78
C LEU A 99 12.46 -10.14 -3.93
N GLU A 100 11.90 -10.96 -4.80
CA GLU A 100 11.00 -10.51 -5.87
C GLU A 100 9.57 -10.30 -5.36
N GLU A 101 9.18 -11.07 -4.35
CA GLU A 101 7.89 -10.96 -3.69
C GLU A 101 7.97 -11.37 -2.21
N VAL A 102 7.03 -10.86 -1.43
CA VAL A 102 6.80 -11.30 -0.05
C VAL A 102 5.38 -11.83 0.05
N LEU A 103 5.24 -13.06 0.55
CA LEU A 103 3.95 -13.72 0.75
C LEU A 103 3.33 -13.26 2.07
N ILE A 104 2.04 -12.93 2.04
CA ILE A 104 1.24 -12.57 3.21
C ILE A 104 0.13 -13.60 3.30
N PRO A 105 0.28 -14.66 4.10
CA PRO A 105 -0.69 -15.76 4.16
C PRO A 105 -2.08 -15.28 4.59
N ALA A 106 -3.11 -16.06 4.23
CA ALA A 106 -4.49 -15.76 4.60
C ALA A 106 -4.67 -15.74 6.12
N LEU A 107 -5.31 -14.70 6.64
CA LEU A 107 -5.61 -14.52 8.08
C LEU A 107 -4.38 -14.49 9.00
N GLU A 108 -3.18 -14.25 8.42
CA GLU A 108 -1.92 -14.18 9.16
C GLU A 108 -1.26 -12.81 9.02
N THR A 109 -0.23 -12.61 9.83
CA THR A 109 0.63 -11.41 9.79
C THR A 109 2.00 -11.79 9.22
N GLN A 110 2.44 -11.04 8.21
CA GLN A 110 3.81 -11.07 7.73
C GLN A 110 4.59 -9.92 8.34
N SER A 111 5.56 -10.25 9.19
CA SER A 111 6.39 -9.25 9.87
C SER A 111 7.63 -8.89 9.07
N PHE A 112 7.91 -7.58 9.01
CA PHE A 112 9.14 -7.00 8.51
C PHE A 112 9.92 -6.44 9.70
N HIS A 113 11.05 -7.07 10.03
CA HIS A 113 11.78 -6.77 11.25
C HIS A 113 13.31 -6.79 11.03
N PRO A 114 14.09 -6.13 11.91
CA PRO A 114 15.55 -6.20 11.88
C PRO A 114 16.05 -7.64 11.93
N GLY A 115 16.94 -8.00 11.01
CA GLY A 115 17.49 -9.35 10.91
C GLY A 115 16.63 -10.35 10.14
N GLY A 116 15.43 -9.99 9.73
CA GLY A 116 14.53 -10.79 8.89
C GLY A 116 14.20 -10.09 7.57
N ILE A 117 12.94 -10.22 7.14
CA ILE A 117 12.41 -9.48 5.98
C ILE A 117 12.32 -8.00 6.34
N HIS A 118 12.69 -7.14 5.40
CA HIS A 118 12.64 -5.68 5.56
C HIS A 118 12.58 -5.00 4.20
N ILE A 119 12.15 -3.72 4.18
CA ILE A 119 12.20 -2.89 2.99
C ILE A 119 13.48 -2.06 3.08
N MET A 120 14.37 -2.24 2.12
CA MET A 120 15.65 -1.54 2.04
C MET A 120 15.49 -0.24 1.27
N LEU A 121 15.96 0.87 1.84
CA LEU A 121 16.12 2.16 1.18
C LEU A 121 17.58 2.31 0.75
N ILE A 122 17.82 2.53 -0.54
CA ILE A 122 19.15 2.58 -1.15
C ILE A 122 19.34 3.94 -1.82
N GLY A 123 20.44 4.62 -1.51
CA GLY A 123 20.71 5.94 -2.08
C GLY A 123 19.74 7.00 -1.54
N LEU A 124 19.75 7.22 -0.22
CA LEU A 124 18.92 8.25 0.41
C LEU A 124 19.20 9.63 -0.19
N ARG A 125 18.13 10.34 -0.57
CA ARG A 125 18.20 11.70 -1.15
C ARG A 125 18.41 12.79 -0.09
N SER A 126 18.05 12.49 1.15
CA SER A 126 18.22 13.37 2.31
C SER A 126 18.32 12.55 3.59
N PRO A 127 18.90 13.12 4.67
CA PRO A 127 18.97 12.45 5.96
C PRO A 127 17.59 12.08 6.50
N LEU A 128 17.49 10.94 7.16
CA LEU A 128 16.28 10.51 7.88
C LEU A 128 16.48 10.77 9.36
N GLU A 129 15.94 11.88 9.84
CA GLU A 129 16.06 12.32 11.24
C GLU A 129 14.85 11.89 12.07
N VAL A 130 15.06 11.55 13.33
CA VAL A 130 13.98 11.17 14.26
C VAL A 130 12.89 12.25 14.30
N GLY A 131 11.64 11.82 14.21
CA GLY A 131 10.47 12.70 14.17
C GLY A 131 10.08 13.15 12.75
N GLY A 132 10.90 12.86 11.75
CA GLY A 132 10.51 13.01 10.33
C GLY A 132 9.43 11.98 9.95
N VAL A 133 8.83 12.17 8.77
CA VAL A 133 7.84 11.27 8.19
C VAL A 133 8.18 11.08 6.72
N ILE A 134 8.05 9.86 6.23
CA ILE A 134 8.20 9.52 4.81
C ILE A 134 6.91 8.89 4.29
N GLU A 135 6.75 8.87 2.96
CA GLU A 135 5.68 8.11 2.30
C GLU A 135 6.24 6.84 1.67
N LEU A 136 5.47 5.77 1.79
CA LEU A 136 5.74 4.47 1.17
C LEU A 136 4.50 4.01 0.41
N GLU A 137 4.65 3.67 -0.86
CA GLU A 137 3.65 2.97 -1.65
C GLU A 137 3.98 1.48 -1.67
N LEU A 138 3.00 0.66 -1.33
CA LEU A 138 3.01 -0.80 -1.43
C LEU A 138 2.19 -1.21 -2.64
N VAL A 139 2.72 -2.11 -3.48
CA VAL A 139 2.04 -2.63 -4.67
C VAL A 139 1.89 -4.14 -4.55
N TYR A 140 0.66 -4.61 -4.65
CA TYR A 140 0.34 -6.04 -4.54
C TYR A 140 0.19 -6.69 -5.92
N ALA A 141 0.30 -8.01 -5.98
CA ALA A 141 0.24 -8.79 -7.22
C ALA A 141 -1.08 -8.63 -8.00
N ASP A 142 -2.17 -8.25 -7.34
CA ASP A 142 -3.45 -7.90 -7.98
C ASP A 142 -3.51 -6.45 -8.47
N GLN A 143 -2.36 -5.75 -8.46
CA GLN A 143 -2.19 -4.35 -8.84
C GLN A 143 -2.88 -3.33 -7.90
N SER A 144 -3.44 -3.79 -6.79
CA SER A 144 -3.89 -2.86 -5.75
C SER A 144 -2.68 -2.16 -5.13
N LYS A 145 -2.87 -0.90 -4.72
CA LYS A 145 -1.83 -0.05 -4.16
C LYS A 145 -2.30 0.58 -2.86
N GLU A 146 -1.36 0.77 -1.98
CA GLU A 146 -1.57 1.41 -0.70
C GLU A 146 -0.43 2.38 -0.40
N THR A 147 -0.77 3.62 -0.06
CA THR A 147 0.23 4.62 0.35
C THR A 147 0.05 4.93 1.83
N ILE A 148 1.15 4.86 2.56
CA ILE A 148 1.18 5.10 3.99
C ILE A 148 2.25 6.11 4.37
N SER A 149 1.99 6.86 5.43
CA SER A 149 2.97 7.74 6.08
C SER A 149 3.67 6.99 7.20
N ILE A 150 4.99 6.98 7.19
CA ILE A 150 5.83 6.21 8.12
C ILE A 150 6.69 7.16 8.93
N PRO A 151 6.64 7.12 10.27
CA PRO A 151 7.52 7.92 11.13
C PRO A 151 8.97 7.43 11.05
N VAL A 152 9.89 8.39 11.08
CA VAL A 152 11.32 8.13 11.26
C VAL A 152 11.59 8.00 12.76
N ASP A 153 12.13 6.86 13.17
CA ASP A 153 12.33 6.52 14.57
C ASP A 153 13.70 5.86 14.79
N GLU A 154 14.18 5.91 16.02
CA GLU A 154 15.39 5.22 16.48
C GLU A 154 15.00 4.15 17.50
N ARG A 155 14.73 2.95 17.00
CA ARG A 155 14.41 1.79 17.84
C ARG A 155 15.62 0.88 17.98
N PRO A 156 15.86 0.31 19.17
CA PRO A 156 16.91 -0.69 19.34
C PRO A 156 16.72 -1.86 18.38
N LEU A 157 17.77 -2.23 17.66
CA LEU A 157 17.79 -3.46 16.87
C LEU A 157 17.98 -4.64 17.84
N LEU A 158 16.92 -5.09 18.49
CA LEU A 158 17.00 -6.23 19.39
C LEU A 158 17.38 -7.49 18.61
N PRO A 159 18.25 -8.35 19.15
CA PRO A 159 18.53 -9.65 18.56
C PRO A 159 17.25 -10.47 18.45
N ILE A 160 17.13 -11.25 17.38
CA ILE A 160 15.97 -12.11 17.05
C ILE A 160 15.50 -12.98 18.23
N THR A 161 16.40 -13.32 19.15
CA THR A 161 16.12 -14.13 20.35
C THR A 161 15.14 -13.48 21.34
N ALA A 162 14.96 -12.17 21.29
CA ALA A 162 14.09 -11.45 22.24
C ALA A 162 12.65 -11.27 21.76
N GLN A 163 12.37 -11.51 20.48
CA GLN A 163 11.04 -11.26 19.89
C GLN A 163 10.09 -12.46 19.98
N ASN A 164 10.61 -13.66 20.24
CA ASN A 164 9.80 -14.89 20.28
C ASN A 164 9.18 -15.20 21.65
N ASN A 165 9.29 -14.32 22.66
CA ASN A 165 8.78 -14.56 24.02
C ASN A 165 7.43 -13.89 24.32
N HIS A 166 6.68 -13.45 23.29
CA HIS A 166 5.30 -13.05 23.51
C HIS A 166 4.34 -14.22 23.24
N SER A 167 4.49 -15.30 24.01
CA SER A 167 3.42 -16.31 24.18
C SER A 167 2.45 -15.79 25.25
N PRO A 168 1.17 -15.63 24.95
CA PRO A 168 0.16 -15.42 25.97
C PRO A 168 -0.25 -16.77 26.56
N ASP A 169 0.54 -17.32 27.45
CA ASP A 169 0.13 -18.47 28.22
C ASP A 169 0.67 -18.41 29.65
N SER A 170 -0.17 -17.94 30.55
CA SER A 170 -0.25 -18.48 31.91
C SER A 170 -1.42 -17.86 32.68
N LEU A 171 -2.63 -18.21 32.31
CA LEU A 171 -3.73 -18.23 33.26
C LEU A 171 -3.94 -19.67 33.74
N THR A 172 -3.01 -20.16 34.54
CA THR A 172 -3.26 -21.34 35.36
C THR A 172 -3.96 -20.89 36.63
N THR A 173 -5.26 -20.98 36.59
CA THR A 173 -6.13 -20.94 37.78
C THR A 173 -5.74 -22.09 38.68
N ARG A 174 -5.21 -21.76 39.84
CA ARG A 174 -5.06 -22.70 40.94
C ARG A 174 -6.22 -22.54 41.88
N THR A 175 -7.19 -23.42 41.78
CA THR A 175 -8.25 -23.62 42.77
C THR A 175 -7.72 -24.51 43.90
N GLN A 176 -7.84 -24.06 45.11
CA GLN A 176 -8.05 -24.89 46.31
C GLN A 176 -9.26 -24.37 47.02
#